data_d637ef33e859494f467141eb54de7394
#
_entry.id   d637ef33e859494f467141eb54de7394
#
_cell.length_a   1.000
_cell.length_b   1.000
_cell.length_c   1.000
_cell.angle_alpha   90.00
_cell.angle_beta   90.00
_cell.angle_gamma   90.00
#
_symmetry.space_group_name_H-M   'P 1'
#
loop_
_entity.id
_entity.type
_entity.pdbx_description
1 polymer ?
#
loop_
_entity_poly.entity_id
_entity_poly.type
_entity_poly.pdbx_seq_one_letter_code
_entity_poly.pdbx_strand_id
1 'polypeptide(L)'
;MVNSHWALYCDNYLEGFHIPFVHNDLNNVLDYEKYDTEIDEYFNLQIGYSKEGDDSVFDFPKDHQDYKKNISAYYYWIFPNIMVNVYPWGISINIIKPINMNKTKVSFLSYVYDESKLDQGAGSNLDKVEREDEFVVEGVNKGLKSRYYSTGRFSPTMEKGCLLYTSPSPRDETK
;
A
#
# COMPACT_ATOMS: atom_id res chain seq x y z
N MET A 1 7.17 13.10 -8.47
CA MET A 1 7.57 14.07 -7.41
C MET A 1 6.31 14.55 -6.73
N VAL A 2 6.19 14.36 -5.42
CA VAL A 2 4.99 14.62 -4.64
C VAL A 2 5.25 15.81 -3.71
N ASN A 3 4.33 16.78 -3.68
CA ASN A 3 4.42 17.97 -2.82
C ASN A 3 3.85 17.67 -1.43
N SER A 4 4.48 16.73 -0.74
CA SER A 4 4.06 16.23 0.56
C SER A 4 5.26 15.79 1.40
N HIS A 5 5.03 15.67 2.70
CA HIS A 5 5.95 14.97 3.60
C HIS A 5 5.95 13.47 3.27
N TRP A 6 7.12 12.85 3.28
CA TRP A 6 7.31 11.44 2.88
C TRP A 6 6.45 10.47 3.71
N ALA A 7 6.28 10.76 4.99
CA ALA A 7 5.50 9.94 5.89
C ALA A 7 4.03 9.81 5.48
N LEU A 8 3.44 10.87 4.90
CA LEU A 8 2.07 10.81 4.42
C LEU A 8 1.90 9.85 3.23
N TYR A 9 2.94 9.69 2.41
CA TYR A 9 2.92 8.71 1.33
C TYR A 9 3.00 7.29 1.87
N CYS A 10 3.83 7.07 2.92
CA CYS A 10 3.87 5.78 3.62
C CYS A 10 2.55 5.48 4.32
N ASP A 11 1.97 6.47 4.98
CA ASP A 11 0.70 6.36 5.70
C ASP A 11 -0.44 5.95 4.75
N ASN A 12 -0.53 6.59 3.59
CA ASN A 12 -1.49 6.26 2.54
C ASN A 12 -1.37 4.78 2.09
N TYR A 13 -0.17 4.27 1.93
CA TYR A 13 0.05 2.87 1.58
C TYR A 13 -0.31 1.90 2.72
N LEU A 14 -0.06 2.29 3.96
CA LEU A 14 -0.25 1.45 5.14
C LEU A 14 -1.70 1.30 5.57
N GLU A 15 -2.54 2.29 5.27
CA GLU A 15 -3.90 2.33 5.80
C GLU A 15 -4.93 1.60 4.92
N GLY A 16 -4.72 1.52 3.62
CA GLY A 16 -5.65 0.88 2.68
C GLY A 16 -7.10 1.39 2.71
N PHE A 17 -7.43 2.29 3.63
CA PHE A 17 -8.78 2.80 3.90
C PHE A 17 -9.35 3.61 2.74
N HIS A 18 -8.49 4.26 1.95
CA HIS A 18 -8.85 5.06 0.79
C HIS A 18 -9.25 4.22 -0.44
N ILE A 19 -8.84 2.93 -0.52
CA ILE A 19 -9.04 2.07 -1.69
C ILE A 19 -10.48 2.11 -2.21
N PRO A 20 -11.52 1.91 -1.39
CA PRO A 20 -12.90 1.91 -1.87
C PRO A 20 -13.38 3.26 -2.40
N PHE A 21 -12.72 4.36 -2.06
CA PHE A 21 -13.15 5.72 -2.38
C PHE A 21 -12.33 6.38 -3.48
N VAL A 22 -11.09 5.95 -3.65
CA VAL A 22 -10.10 6.56 -4.56
C VAL A 22 -9.84 5.66 -5.76
N HIS A 23 -9.59 4.38 -5.54
CA HIS A 23 -9.19 3.43 -6.58
C HIS A 23 -10.35 2.58 -7.07
N ASN A 24 -11.24 3.16 -7.87
CA ASN A 24 -12.42 2.44 -8.36
C ASN A 24 -12.06 1.14 -9.10
N ASP A 25 -11.02 1.16 -9.95
CA ASP A 25 -10.62 -0.02 -10.72
C ASP A 25 -10.08 -1.11 -9.80
N LEU A 26 -9.22 -0.75 -8.85
CA LEU A 26 -8.67 -1.67 -7.85
C LEU A 26 -9.77 -2.24 -6.93
N ASN A 27 -10.70 -1.41 -6.49
CA ASN A 27 -11.83 -1.82 -5.66
C ASN A 27 -12.82 -2.74 -6.40
N ASN A 28 -12.86 -2.70 -7.74
CA ASN A 28 -13.67 -3.64 -8.53
C ASN A 28 -13.08 -5.05 -8.53
N VAL A 29 -11.78 -5.19 -8.37
CA VAL A 29 -11.03 -6.46 -8.40
C VAL A 29 -10.86 -7.02 -6.99
N LEU A 30 -10.45 -6.21 -6.03
CA LEU A 30 -10.17 -6.64 -4.66
C LEU A 30 -11.44 -6.86 -3.84
N ASP A 31 -11.46 -7.95 -3.09
CA ASP A 31 -12.42 -8.21 -2.03
C ASP A 31 -11.93 -7.52 -0.74
N TYR A 32 -12.32 -6.27 -0.58
CA TYR A 32 -11.87 -5.43 0.52
C TYR A 32 -12.31 -5.95 1.90
N GLU A 33 -13.39 -6.73 1.98
CA GLU A 33 -13.85 -7.32 3.26
C GLU A 33 -12.92 -8.44 3.75
N LYS A 34 -12.19 -9.09 2.81
CA LYS A 34 -11.21 -10.14 3.13
C LYS A 34 -9.78 -9.62 3.23
N TYR A 35 -9.57 -8.32 3.00
CA TYR A 35 -8.25 -7.71 3.06
C TYR A 35 -7.61 -7.93 4.42
N ASP A 36 -6.42 -8.52 4.46
CA ASP A 36 -5.75 -8.88 5.71
C ASP A 36 -4.43 -8.14 5.88
N THR A 37 -4.00 -7.96 7.12
CA THR A 37 -2.75 -7.26 7.45
C THR A 37 -1.99 -8.00 8.53
N GLU A 38 -0.78 -8.42 8.21
CA GLU A 38 0.20 -9.00 9.12
C GLU A 38 1.27 -7.96 9.47
N ILE A 39 1.66 -7.90 10.74
CA ILE A 39 2.64 -6.92 11.24
C ILE A 39 3.82 -7.67 11.84
N ASP A 40 5.02 -7.31 11.40
CA ASP A 40 6.29 -7.77 11.94
C ASP A 40 7.09 -6.57 12.48
N GLU A 41 8.27 -6.80 13.04
CA GLU A 41 9.11 -5.76 13.66
C GLU A 41 9.55 -4.66 12.68
N TYR A 42 9.83 -5.02 11.42
CA TYR A 42 10.40 -4.10 10.41
C TYR A 42 9.60 -4.02 9.13
N PHE A 43 8.52 -4.77 9.02
CA PHE A 43 7.65 -4.71 7.85
C PHE A 43 6.20 -5.00 8.22
N ASN A 44 5.29 -4.62 7.35
CA ASN A 44 3.98 -5.21 7.33
C ASN A 44 3.70 -5.84 5.96
N LEU A 45 2.77 -6.76 5.96
CA LEU A 45 2.24 -7.41 4.78
C LEU A 45 0.74 -7.22 4.75
N GLN A 46 0.25 -6.63 3.68
CA GLN A 46 -1.16 -6.55 3.37
C GLN A 46 -1.44 -7.57 2.26
N ILE A 47 -2.50 -8.38 2.42
CA ILE A 47 -2.87 -9.43 1.49
C ILE A 47 -4.18 -9.05 0.82
N GLY A 48 -4.11 -8.84 -0.49
CA GLY A 48 -5.26 -8.53 -1.33
C GLY A 48 -5.85 -9.80 -1.95
N TYR A 49 -7.09 -10.11 -1.60
CA TYR A 49 -7.84 -11.21 -2.18
C TYR A 49 -8.68 -10.71 -3.34
N SER A 50 -8.80 -11.53 -4.38
CA SER A 50 -9.67 -11.23 -5.51
C SER A 50 -11.13 -11.55 -5.20
N LYS A 51 -12.04 -10.81 -5.82
CA LYS A 51 -13.47 -11.13 -5.81
C LYS A 51 -13.74 -12.45 -6.53
N GLU A 52 -14.85 -13.09 -6.21
CA GLU A 52 -15.27 -14.31 -6.88
C GLU A 52 -15.45 -14.08 -8.40
N GLY A 53 -14.88 -14.98 -9.19
CA GLY A 53 -14.95 -14.94 -10.65
C GLY A 53 -13.83 -14.14 -11.32
N ASP A 54 -12.88 -13.59 -10.60
CA ASP A 54 -11.65 -13.03 -11.16
C ASP A 54 -10.53 -14.07 -11.08
N ASP A 55 -9.99 -14.45 -12.23
CA ASP A 55 -8.92 -15.44 -12.36
C ASP A 55 -7.52 -14.80 -12.33
N SER A 56 -7.43 -13.48 -12.11
CA SER A 56 -6.15 -12.74 -12.03
C SER A 56 -5.48 -12.90 -10.67
N VAL A 57 -5.25 -14.14 -10.26
CA VAL A 57 -4.71 -14.54 -8.96
C VAL A 57 -3.42 -15.36 -9.13
N PHE A 58 -2.70 -15.54 -8.03
CA PHE A 58 -1.56 -16.44 -8.01
C PHE A 58 -1.98 -17.90 -8.17
N ASP A 59 -1.24 -18.64 -9.01
CA ASP A 59 -1.36 -20.08 -9.13
C ASP A 59 -0.32 -20.77 -8.22
N PHE A 60 -0.73 -21.13 -7.01
CA PHE A 60 0.15 -21.75 -6.03
C PHE A 60 0.20 -23.26 -6.18
N PRO A 61 1.39 -23.88 -6.00
CA PRO A 61 1.53 -25.31 -5.88
C PRO A 61 0.67 -25.89 -4.73
N LYS A 62 0.31 -27.18 -4.83
CA LYS A 62 -0.58 -27.82 -3.85
C LYS A 62 -0.04 -27.87 -2.43
N ASP A 63 1.28 -27.84 -2.27
CA ASP A 63 2.00 -27.83 -1.00
C ASP A 63 2.27 -26.43 -0.45
N HIS A 64 1.88 -25.37 -1.18
CA HIS A 64 2.02 -23.99 -0.72
C HIS A 64 0.94 -23.66 0.32
N GLN A 65 1.30 -22.90 1.36
CA GLN A 65 0.39 -22.49 2.44
C GLN A 65 -0.84 -21.70 1.96
N ASP A 66 -0.70 -21.01 0.82
CA ASP A 66 -1.75 -20.20 0.21
C ASP A 66 -2.46 -20.90 -0.95
N TYR A 67 -2.27 -22.20 -1.09
CA TYR A 67 -2.96 -22.99 -2.11
C TYR A 67 -4.48 -22.82 -2.02
N LYS A 68 -5.12 -22.53 -3.13
CA LYS A 68 -6.57 -22.23 -3.26
C LYS A 68 -7.04 -20.96 -2.56
N LYS A 69 -6.19 -20.14 -2.03
CA LYS A 69 -6.56 -18.79 -1.65
C LYS A 69 -6.55 -17.90 -2.89
N ASN A 70 -7.62 -17.17 -3.13
CA ASN A 70 -7.73 -16.27 -4.29
C ASN A 70 -6.94 -14.99 -4.02
N ILE A 71 -5.63 -15.10 -3.87
CA ILE A 71 -4.74 -13.96 -3.61
C ILE A 71 -4.36 -13.31 -4.93
N SER A 72 -4.65 -12.03 -5.05
CA SER A 72 -4.38 -11.19 -6.21
C SER A 72 -3.10 -10.38 -6.06
N ALA A 73 -2.74 -10.01 -4.83
CA ALA A 73 -1.54 -9.24 -4.55
C ALA A 73 -1.04 -9.42 -3.11
N TYR A 74 0.27 -9.25 -2.94
CA TYR A 74 0.90 -9.02 -1.64
C TYR A 74 1.54 -7.65 -1.65
N TYR A 75 1.25 -6.83 -0.63
CA TYR A 75 1.75 -5.47 -0.48
C TYR A 75 2.61 -5.39 0.77
N TYR A 76 3.93 -5.38 0.59
CA TYR A 76 4.89 -5.22 1.68
C TYR A 76 5.28 -3.76 1.84
N TRP A 77 5.17 -3.26 3.05
CA TRP A 77 5.89 -2.05 3.45
C TRP A 77 7.06 -2.45 4.34
N ILE A 78 8.27 -2.08 3.92
CA ILE A 78 9.51 -2.37 4.63
C ILE A 78 10.03 -1.06 5.19
N PHE A 79 10.17 -1.02 6.51
CA PHE A 79 10.65 0.17 7.21
C PHE A 79 12.01 0.64 6.67
N PRO A 80 12.24 1.95 6.47
CA PRO A 80 11.28 3.02 6.72
C PRO A 80 10.49 3.48 5.46
N ASN A 81 10.83 3.04 4.25
CA ASN A 81 10.44 3.78 3.06
C ASN A 81 10.43 2.95 1.76
N ILE A 82 10.35 1.63 1.85
CA ILE A 82 10.27 0.74 0.68
C ILE A 82 8.91 0.05 0.68
N MET A 83 8.24 0.07 -0.47
CA MET A 83 7.02 -0.68 -0.73
C MET A 83 7.31 -1.69 -1.82
N VAL A 84 6.92 -2.94 -1.61
CA VAL A 84 7.09 -4.03 -2.59
C VAL A 84 5.73 -4.64 -2.85
N ASN A 85 5.23 -4.42 -4.05
CA ASN A 85 3.96 -4.97 -4.50
C ASN A 85 4.26 -6.20 -5.35
N VAL A 86 3.76 -7.36 -4.95
CA VAL A 86 3.94 -8.63 -5.66
C VAL A 86 2.63 -9.03 -6.30
N TYR A 87 2.67 -9.23 -7.62
CA TYR A 87 1.52 -9.57 -8.45
C TYR A 87 1.79 -10.85 -9.24
N PRO A 88 0.75 -11.50 -9.80
CA PRO A 88 0.95 -12.66 -10.67
C PRO A 88 1.86 -12.43 -11.87
N TRP A 89 2.02 -11.18 -12.31
CA TRP A 89 2.90 -10.82 -13.43
C TRP A 89 4.33 -10.47 -13.00
N GLY A 90 4.60 -10.20 -11.71
CA GLY A 90 5.93 -9.80 -11.23
C GLY A 90 5.88 -8.87 -10.02
N ILE A 91 6.78 -7.89 -9.97
CA ILE A 91 6.99 -7.05 -8.79
C ILE A 91 7.02 -5.57 -9.21
N SER A 92 6.34 -4.71 -8.42
CA SER A 92 6.52 -3.26 -8.45
C SER A 92 7.12 -2.80 -7.12
N ILE A 93 8.18 -1.99 -7.17
CA ILE A 93 8.87 -1.46 -5.99
C ILE A 93 8.76 0.07 -6.00
N ASN A 94 8.25 0.64 -4.92
CA ASN A 94 8.19 2.07 -4.73
C ASN A 94 9.21 2.47 -3.64
N ILE A 95 10.12 3.37 -3.99
CA ILE A 95 11.13 3.87 -3.06
C ILE A 95 10.82 5.33 -2.75
N ILE A 96 10.48 5.58 -1.47
CA ILE A 96 10.05 6.88 -0.98
C ILE A 96 11.27 7.65 -0.45
N LYS A 97 11.67 8.70 -1.14
CA LYS A 97 12.86 9.50 -0.80
C LYS A 97 12.47 10.89 -0.33
N PRO A 98 12.61 11.21 0.96
CA PRO A 98 12.40 12.56 1.45
C PRO A 98 13.41 13.53 0.82
N ILE A 99 12.93 14.63 0.26
CA ILE A 99 13.78 15.73 -0.23
C ILE A 99 13.83 16.85 0.81
N ASN A 100 12.66 17.17 1.37
CA ASN A 100 12.49 18.09 2.50
C ASN A 100 11.11 17.86 3.13
N MET A 101 10.75 18.66 4.13
CA MET A 101 9.47 18.56 4.87
C MET A 101 8.21 18.66 3.99
N ASN A 102 8.31 19.19 2.79
CA ASN A 102 7.16 19.41 1.91
C ASN A 102 7.33 18.79 0.52
N LYS A 103 8.36 17.98 0.33
CA LYS A 103 8.64 17.41 -0.99
C LYS A 103 9.28 16.03 -0.87
N THR A 104 8.70 15.08 -1.58
CA THR A 104 9.11 13.68 -1.64
C THR A 104 9.35 13.29 -3.10
N LYS A 105 10.39 12.49 -3.32
CA LYS A 105 10.59 11.78 -4.58
C LYS A 105 10.15 10.33 -4.40
N VAL A 106 9.17 9.89 -5.16
CA VAL A 106 8.84 8.46 -5.30
C VAL A 106 9.48 7.94 -6.58
N SER A 107 10.12 6.79 -6.48
CA SER A 107 10.70 6.07 -7.62
C SER A 107 10.00 4.74 -7.76
N PHE A 108 9.44 4.48 -8.94
CA PHE A 108 8.73 3.24 -9.27
C PHE A 108 9.64 2.36 -10.14
N LEU A 109 9.78 1.09 -9.78
CA LEU A 109 10.58 0.11 -10.47
C LEU A 109 9.74 -1.15 -10.66
N SER A 110 9.52 -1.57 -11.89
CA SER A 110 8.77 -2.78 -12.20
C SER A 110 9.67 -3.85 -12.81
N TYR A 111 9.51 -5.07 -12.33
CA TYR A 111 10.20 -6.26 -12.83
C TYR A 111 9.16 -7.29 -13.25
N VAL A 112 9.05 -7.51 -14.54
CA VAL A 112 8.03 -8.39 -15.13
C VAL A 112 8.59 -9.80 -15.24
N TYR A 113 7.86 -10.76 -14.68
CA TYR A 113 8.13 -12.19 -14.78
C TYR A 113 7.28 -12.84 -15.87
N ASP A 114 5.99 -12.47 -15.93
CA ASP A 114 5.02 -13.03 -16.89
C ASP A 114 4.27 -11.88 -17.59
N GLU A 115 4.71 -11.59 -18.81
CA GLU A 115 4.10 -10.52 -19.64
C GLU A 115 2.64 -10.80 -19.99
N SER A 116 2.22 -12.07 -20.04
CA SER A 116 0.85 -12.44 -20.39
C SER A 116 -0.18 -12.04 -19.33
N LYS A 117 0.28 -11.77 -18.11
CA LYS A 117 -0.53 -11.36 -16.95
C LYS A 117 -0.48 -9.86 -16.67
N LEU A 118 0.28 -9.09 -17.44
CA LEU A 118 0.29 -7.64 -17.33
C LEU A 118 -1.09 -7.05 -17.55
N ASP A 119 -1.36 -5.92 -16.90
CA ASP A 119 -2.62 -5.18 -17.00
C ASP A 119 -3.87 -5.96 -16.59
N GLN A 120 -3.71 -7.00 -15.76
CA GLN A 120 -4.80 -7.80 -15.22
C GLN A 120 -4.84 -7.71 -13.69
N GLY A 121 -6.04 -7.84 -13.12
CA GLY A 121 -6.26 -7.91 -11.70
C GLY A 121 -5.76 -6.69 -10.92
N ALA A 122 -5.35 -6.91 -9.69
CA ALA A 122 -4.88 -5.86 -8.77
C ALA A 122 -3.61 -5.14 -9.24
N GLY A 123 -2.84 -5.76 -10.13
CA GLY A 123 -1.61 -5.18 -10.70
C GLY A 123 -1.82 -4.42 -12.01
N SER A 124 -3.07 -4.17 -12.43
CA SER A 124 -3.39 -3.41 -13.63
C SER A 124 -3.31 -1.90 -13.40
N ASN A 125 -3.04 -1.16 -14.49
CA ASN A 125 -3.09 0.32 -14.50
C ASN A 125 -2.32 1.00 -13.36
N LEU A 126 -1.15 0.48 -12.96
CA LEU A 126 -0.37 1.00 -11.83
C LEU A 126 -0.08 2.49 -11.95
N ASP A 127 0.23 3.00 -13.16
CA ASP A 127 0.50 4.43 -13.37
C ASP A 127 -0.71 5.31 -12.97
N LYS A 128 -1.92 4.82 -13.20
CA LYS A 128 -3.15 5.52 -12.77
C LYS A 128 -3.30 5.49 -11.25
N VAL A 129 -3.14 4.32 -10.64
CA VAL A 129 -3.25 4.14 -9.19
C VAL A 129 -2.26 5.05 -8.46
N GLU A 130 -1.00 5.05 -8.87
CA GLU A 130 0.06 5.89 -8.27
C GLU A 130 -0.23 7.39 -8.41
N ARG A 131 -0.85 7.84 -9.51
CA ARG A 131 -1.25 9.24 -9.67
C ARG A 131 -2.44 9.62 -8.78
N GLU A 132 -3.36 8.70 -8.58
CA GLU A 132 -4.48 8.87 -7.65
C GLU A 132 -3.95 9.03 -6.22
N ASP A 133 -2.98 8.20 -5.81
CA ASP A 133 -2.30 8.30 -4.52
C ASP A 133 -1.55 9.62 -4.36
N GLU A 134 -0.76 10.03 -5.37
CA GLU A 134 -0.05 11.33 -5.34
C GLU A 134 -1.04 12.48 -5.10
N PHE A 135 -2.17 12.48 -5.78
CA PHE A 135 -3.20 13.51 -5.64
C PHE A 135 -3.80 13.55 -4.23
N VAL A 136 -4.16 12.39 -3.68
CA VAL A 136 -4.72 12.27 -2.32
C VAL A 136 -3.72 12.74 -1.28
N VAL A 137 -2.48 12.26 -1.34
CA VAL A 137 -1.42 12.60 -0.40
C VAL A 137 -1.11 14.10 -0.41
N GLU A 138 -1.08 14.74 -1.59
CA GLU A 138 -0.94 16.20 -1.68
C GLU A 138 -2.14 16.95 -1.08
N GLY A 139 -3.34 16.41 -1.25
CA GLY A 139 -4.56 16.91 -0.64
C GLY A 139 -4.51 16.85 0.88
N VAL A 140 -4.13 15.69 1.44
CA VAL A 140 -3.95 15.50 2.88
C VAL A 140 -2.89 16.45 3.44
N ASN A 141 -1.74 16.58 2.76
CA ASN A 141 -0.68 17.50 3.19
C ASN A 141 -1.16 18.98 3.28
N LYS A 142 -2.07 19.38 2.39
CA LYS A 142 -2.72 20.70 2.48
C LYS A 142 -3.69 20.77 3.66
N GLY A 143 -4.49 19.71 3.85
CA GLY A 143 -5.48 19.61 4.93
C GLY A 143 -4.86 19.68 6.32
N LEU A 144 -3.72 19.05 6.55
CA LEU A 144 -2.98 19.08 7.81
C LEU A 144 -2.52 20.50 8.22
N LYS A 145 -2.37 21.41 7.24
CA LYS A 145 -2.01 22.81 7.48
C LYS A 145 -3.22 23.71 7.76
N SER A 146 -4.42 23.13 7.73
CA SER A 146 -5.65 23.87 8.00
C SER A 146 -5.76 24.23 9.49
N ARG A 147 -6.28 25.43 9.77
CA ARG A 147 -6.61 25.86 11.14
C ARG A 147 -7.68 25.01 11.84
N TYR A 148 -8.39 24.17 11.08
CA TYR A 148 -9.42 23.28 11.60
C TYR A 148 -8.90 21.88 11.93
N TYR A 149 -7.66 21.55 11.50
CA TYR A 149 -7.04 20.29 11.85
C TYR A 149 -6.47 20.34 13.26
N SER A 150 -6.79 19.36 14.07
CA SER A 150 -6.23 19.25 15.43
C SER A 150 -5.47 17.93 15.62
N THR A 151 -6.15 16.80 15.48
CA THR A 151 -5.56 15.44 15.64
C THR A 151 -6.27 14.47 14.72
N GLY A 152 -5.51 13.49 14.19
CA GLY A 152 -6.06 12.31 13.54
C GLY A 152 -6.44 11.23 14.57
N ARG A 153 -7.13 10.19 14.10
CA ARG A 153 -7.39 8.96 14.84
C ARG A 153 -7.20 7.80 13.90
N PHE A 154 -6.48 6.78 14.33
CA PHE A 154 -6.35 5.54 13.60
C PHE A 154 -7.54 4.61 13.86
N SER A 155 -8.02 3.98 12.78
CA SER A 155 -8.97 2.89 12.87
C SER A 155 -8.26 1.63 13.37
N PRO A 156 -8.67 1.02 14.49
CA PRO A 156 -7.99 -0.16 15.02
C PRO A 156 -8.13 -1.39 14.12
N THR A 157 -9.04 -1.38 13.18
CA THR A 157 -9.28 -2.48 12.25
C THR A 157 -8.66 -2.26 10.88
N MET A 158 -8.79 -1.05 10.33
CA MET A 158 -8.42 -0.76 8.94
C MET A 158 -7.03 -0.17 8.80
N GLU A 159 -6.48 0.40 9.86
CA GLU A 159 -5.18 1.09 9.84
C GLU A 159 -4.15 0.38 10.75
N LYS A 160 -4.25 -0.95 10.86
CA LYS A 160 -3.30 -1.76 11.63
C LYS A 160 -1.86 -1.57 11.17
N GLY A 161 -1.65 -1.44 9.87
CA GLY A 161 -0.34 -1.21 9.27
C GLY A 161 0.34 0.05 9.78
N CYS A 162 -0.43 1.10 10.07
CA CYS A 162 0.09 2.37 10.57
C CYS A 162 0.67 2.25 12.00
N LEU A 163 0.32 1.21 12.75
CA LEU A 163 0.86 1.00 14.10
C LEU A 163 2.36 0.74 14.09
N LEU A 164 2.88 0.02 13.10
CA LEU A 164 4.33 -0.19 12.97
C LEU A 164 5.08 1.12 12.79
N TYR A 165 4.52 2.02 11.98
CA TYR A 165 5.10 3.31 11.68
C TYR A 165 5.04 4.29 12.86
N THR A 166 3.99 4.19 13.68
CA THR A 166 3.75 5.06 14.85
C THR A 166 4.24 4.47 16.16
N SER A 167 4.77 3.23 16.15
CA SER A 167 5.35 2.62 17.34
C SER A 167 6.49 3.48 17.88
N PRO A 168 6.56 3.70 19.20
CA PRO A 168 7.63 4.47 19.80
C PRO A 168 8.98 3.82 19.47
N SER A 169 9.92 4.64 18.99
CA SER A 169 11.28 4.18 18.77
C SER A 169 11.88 3.71 20.11
N PRO A 170 12.74 2.68 20.12
CA PRO A 170 13.49 2.30 21.32
C PRO A 170 14.25 3.46 21.98
N ARG A 171 14.46 4.57 21.27
CA ARG A 171 15.03 5.81 21.82
C ARG A 171 14.04 6.64 22.63
N ASP A 172 12.74 6.41 22.45
CA ASP A 172 11.69 7.16 23.17
C ASP A 172 11.39 6.56 24.53
N GLU A 173 11.79 5.31 24.79
CA GLU A 173 11.64 4.64 26.09
C GLU A 173 12.68 5.09 27.14
N THR A 174 13.62 5.94 26.75
CA THR A 174 14.72 6.41 27.61
C THR A 174 14.55 7.86 28.10
N LYS A 175 13.33 8.37 28.13
CA LYS A 175 13.04 9.70 28.69
C LYS A 175 12.17 9.61 29.94
#